data_4d5b02ced8161723af7690540a1f3ade
#
_entry.id   4d5b02ced8161723af7690540a1f3ade
#
_cell.length_a   1.000
_cell.length_b   1.000
_cell.length_c   1.000
_cell.angle_alpha   90.00
_cell.angle_beta   90.00
_cell.angle_gamma   90.00
#
_symmetry.space_group_name_H-M   'P 1'
#
loop_
_entity.id
_entity.type
_entity.pdbx_description
1 polymer ?
#
loop_
_entity_poly.entity_id
_entity_poly.type
_entity_poly.pdbx_seq_one_letter_code
_entity_poly.pdbx_strand_id
1 'polypeptide(L)'
;SIGWSLQRSHHGEQPFWALITLACMLGQIGLPGGGFGVGYGPVNLMGSAHPKYSGPTLPQGKNAVTDFIPVARFTDMLLNPGGKIPYNGQDLTYPDIRLVYWAGGNPFHHHQDLNRLMVAWRKPETIVFHEQFWTPAARMADVVLPATTTLERPDIGYGSREPFLIAMKKAREPIGEARDDYWIFSQLARRLGQGDAYTEGRDTMAWLSHLYELSRQKSASAGVTIPPFDEFWEAGIAEATGENREPVMLASFRADPAAHPLKTPSGRIEIYSEKIASFGYDDCPPHAVWLEPIEWLGAAAAKRHPLHMLSDQPTDKLHSPVSYTHLTLPTNR
;
A
#
# COMPACT_ATOMS: atom_id res chain seq x y z
N SER A 1 -1.20 -15.20 16.44
CA SER A 1 -1.13 -13.95 15.65
C SER A 1 0.26 -13.33 15.78
N ILE A 2 0.63 -12.51 14.84
CA ILE A 2 1.92 -11.82 14.78
C ILE A 2 1.70 -10.35 14.44
N GLY A 3 2.47 -9.47 15.06
CA GLY A 3 2.37 -8.03 14.82
C GLY A 3 3.01 -7.63 13.48
N TRP A 4 2.39 -6.66 12.82
CA TRP A 4 2.85 -6.17 11.51
C TRP A 4 4.17 -5.42 11.57
N SER A 5 4.47 -4.80 12.68
CA SER A 5 5.69 -4.03 12.89
C SER A 5 6.97 -4.85 12.70
N LEU A 6 6.92 -6.17 12.89
CA LEU A 6 8.08 -7.06 12.71
C LEU A 6 8.68 -6.98 11.29
N GLN A 7 7.88 -6.73 10.26
CA GLN A 7 8.38 -6.56 8.88
C GLN A 7 9.37 -5.39 8.71
N ARG A 8 9.39 -4.45 9.65
CA ARG A 8 10.30 -3.30 9.64
C ARG A 8 11.59 -3.53 10.43
N SER A 9 11.70 -4.69 11.07
CA SER A 9 12.92 -5.09 11.78
C SER A 9 13.93 -5.68 10.81
N HIS A 10 15.20 -5.66 11.19
CA HIS A 10 16.23 -6.41 10.49
C HIS A 10 15.89 -7.89 10.51
N HIS A 11 15.95 -8.58 9.36
CA HIS A 11 15.48 -9.94 9.15
C HIS A 11 14.00 -10.16 9.50
N GLY A 12 13.16 -9.13 9.31
CA GLY A 12 11.75 -9.14 9.70
C GLY A 12 10.87 -10.15 8.94
N GLU A 13 11.33 -10.71 7.83
CA GLU A 13 10.69 -11.80 7.10
C GLU A 13 10.74 -13.12 7.85
N GLN A 14 11.77 -13.34 8.67
CA GLN A 14 12.00 -14.61 9.38
C GLN A 14 10.91 -14.97 10.39
N PRO A 15 10.42 -14.05 11.25
CA PRO A 15 9.31 -14.33 12.15
C PRO A 15 8.02 -14.75 11.44
N PHE A 16 7.73 -14.14 10.28
CA PHE A 16 6.53 -14.51 9.49
C PHE A 16 6.66 -15.92 8.93
N TRP A 17 7.81 -16.26 8.39
CA TRP A 17 8.06 -17.60 7.86
C TRP A 17 8.08 -18.67 8.96
N ALA A 18 8.70 -18.36 10.10
CA ALA A 18 8.67 -19.23 11.27
C ALA A 18 7.23 -19.47 11.78
N LEU A 19 6.36 -18.45 11.75
CA LEU A 19 4.96 -18.60 12.12
C LEU A 19 4.19 -19.52 11.16
N ILE A 20 4.45 -19.43 9.86
CA ILE A 20 3.87 -20.35 8.87
C ILE A 20 4.31 -21.79 9.17
N THR A 21 5.60 -21.99 9.42
CA THR A 21 6.16 -23.30 9.80
C THR A 21 5.49 -23.85 11.06
N LEU A 22 5.36 -23.02 12.11
CA LEU A 22 4.68 -23.40 13.35
C LEU A 22 3.22 -23.78 13.11
N ALA A 23 2.49 -23.00 12.31
CA ALA A 23 1.10 -23.29 11.98
C ALA A 23 0.95 -24.62 11.20
N CYS A 24 1.92 -24.96 10.35
CA CYS A 24 1.99 -26.28 9.69
C CYS A 24 2.22 -27.39 10.70
N MET A 25 3.19 -27.26 11.61
CA MET A 25 3.51 -28.25 12.65
C MET A 25 2.30 -28.52 13.56
N LEU A 26 1.54 -27.51 13.87
CA LEU A 26 0.31 -27.62 14.67
C LEU A 26 -0.89 -28.16 13.88
N GLY A 27 -0.77 -28.35 12.56
CA GLY A 27 -1.83 -28.84 11.70
C GLY A 27 -3.04 -27.91 11.58
N GLN A 28 -2.88 -26.62 11.85
CA GLN A 28 -4.00 -25.66 11.96
C GLN A 28 -4.30 -24.91 10.67
N ILE A 29 -3.48 -25.02 9.64
CA ILE A 29 -3.70 -24.32 8.36
C ILE A 29 -4.98 -24.86 7.70
N GLY A 30 -5.86 -23.96 7.30
CA GLY A 30 -7.15 -24.28 6.66
C GLY A 30 -8.26 -24.64 7.65
N LEU A 31 -8.07 -24.46 8.95
CA LEU A 31 -9.12 -24.62 9.95
C LEU A 31 -9.74 -23.28 10.34
N PRO A 32 -11.06 -23.23 10.65
CA PRO A 32 -11.67 -22.02 11.20
C PRO A 32 -10.97 -21.57 12.47
N GLY A 33 -10.58 -20.30 12.53
CA GLY A 33 -9.86 -19.73 13.66
C GLY A 33 -8.42 -20.19 13.87
N GLY A 34 -7.94 -21.11 13.01
CA GLY A 34 -6.57 -21.64 13.05
C GLY A 34 -5.70 -21.11 11.92
N GLY A 35 -4.45 -21.59 11.88
CA GLY A 35 -3.53 -21.31 10.80
C GLY A 35 -2.78 -19.99 10.94
N PHE A 36 -2.55 -19.34 9.82
CA PHE A 36 -1.75 -18.14 9.68
C PHE A 36 -2.52 -17.05 8.94
N GLY A 37 -2.43 -15.83 9.43
CA GLY A 37 -3.01 -14.65 8.77
C GLY A 37 -2.26 -13.39 9.14
N VAL A 38 -2.06 -12.51 8.16
CA VAL A 38 -1.41 -11.21 8.32
C VAL A 38 -2.42 -10.11 8.06
N GLY A 39 -2.38 -9.07 8.89
CA GLY A 39 -3.12 -7.86 8.65
C GLY A 39 -4.63 -8.05 8.67
N TYR A 40 -5.13 -8.76 9.68
CA TYR A 40 -6.57 -8.78 9.97
C TYR A 40 -7.06 -7.36 10.10
N GLY A 41 -7.95 -7.04 9.27
CA GLY A 41 -8.37 -5.70 9.18
C GLY A 41 -7.75 -4.99 7.95
N PRO A 42 -6.47 -4.59 7.80
CA PRO A 42 -5.93 -3.81 6.67
C PRO A 42 -5.69 -4.56 5.36
N VAL A 43 -5.36 -5.82 5.36
CA VAL A 43 -4.85 -6.50 4.15
C VAL A 43 -5.62 -7.74 3.76
N ASN A 44 -6.12 -8.51 4.72
CA ASN A 44 -6.87 -9.70 4.40
C ASN A 44 -8.36 -9.56 4.75
N LEU A 45 -9.18 -10.24 3.96
CA LEU A 45 -10.64 -10.19 4.06
C LEU A 45 -11.20 -11.23 5.02
N MET A 46 -10.33 -11.89 5.79
CA MET A 46 -10.76 -12.91 6.75
C MET A 46 -11.35 -12.28 8.00
N GLY A 47 -12.32 -12.93 8.60
CA GLY A 47 -12.94 -12.56 9.87
C GLY A 47 -14.08 -11.55 9.77
N SER A 48 -14.46 -11.09 8.59
CA SER A 48 -15.64 -10.24 8.38
C SER A 48 -16.62 -10.91 7.45
N ALA A 49 -17.77 -11.31 8.00
CA ALA A 49 -18.85 -11.89 7.24
C ALA A 49 -19.66 -10.76 6.57
N HIS A 50 -19.48 -10.56 5.29
CA HIS A 50 -20.26 -9.65 4.46
C HIS A 50 -20.18 -10.08 2.99
N PRO A 51 -21.13 -9.64 2.14
CA PRO A 51 -21.05 -9.89 0.71
C PRO A 51 -19.76 -9.28 0.12
N LYS A 52 -19.02 -10.05 -0.64
CA LYS A 52 -17.77 -9.58 -1.28
C LYS A 52 -18.08 -8.93 -2.63
N TYR A 53 -18.03 -7.64 -2.69
CA TYR A 53 -18.26 -6.85 -3.90
C TYR A 53 -16.95 -6.30 -4.49
N SER A 54 -17.03 -5.95 -5.77
CA SER A 54 -15.93 -5.25 -6.46
C SER A 54 -16.12 -3.76 -6.28
N GLY A 55 -15.25 -3.10 -5.52
CA GLY A 55 -15.30 -1.65 -5.40
C GLY A 55 -14.96 -0.91 -6.71
N PRO A 56 -15.41 0.35 -6.87
CA PRO A 56 -15.08 1.17 -8.03
C PRO A 56 -13.58 1.49 -8.04
N THR A 57 -12.91 1.21 -9.16
CA THR A 57 -11.48 1.44 -9.33
C THR A 57 -11.18 2.00 -10.71
N LEU A 58 -10.24 2.94 -10.79
CA LEU A 58 -9.76 3.43 -12.07
C LEU A 58 -9.06 2.32 -12.86
N PRO A 59 -9.22 2.29 -14.19
CA PRO A 59 -8.50 1.35 -15.03
C PRO A 59 -6.98 1.59 -14.92
N GLN A 60 -6.22 0.52 -14.72
CA GLN A 60 -4.76 0.62 -14.57
C GLN A 60 -4.02 0.67 -15.91
N GLY A 61 -4.68 0.29 -17.00
CA GLY A 61 -4.02 0.19 -18.29
C GLY A 61 -2.87 -0.83 -18.30
N LYS A 62 -1.95 -0.62 -19.22
CA LYS A 62 -0.72 -1.42 -19.34
C LYS A 62 0.48 -0.49 -19.21
N ASN A 63 1.28 -0.70 -18.16
CA ASN A 63 2.53 0.03 -18.00
C ASN A 63 3.56 -0.46 -19.03
N ALA A 64 4.09 0.45 -19.82
CA ALA A 64 5.14 0.14 -20.78
C ALA A 64 6.52 -0.01 -20.10
N VAL A 65 6.70 0.56 -18.91
CA VAL A 65 7.92 0.41 -18.10
C VAL A 65 7.78 -0.82 -17.23
N THR A 66 8.66 -1.79 -17.43
CA THR A 66 8.70 -3.04 -16.67
C THR A 66 9.74 -3.05 -15.56
N ASP A 67 10.72 -2.15 -15.67
CA ASP A 67 11.76 -2.01 -14.65
C ASP A 67 11.19 -1.43 -13.36
N PHE A 68 11.71 -1.88 -12.25
CA PHE A 68 11.31 -1.42 -10.93
C PHE A 68 12.48 -1.39 -9.97
N ILE A 69 12.38 -0.56 -8.95
CA ILE A 69 13.32 -0.50 -7.83
C ILE A 69 12.53 -0.65 -6.54
N PRO A 70 12.95 -1.50 -5.61
CA PRO A 70 12.31 -1.63 -4.30
C PRO A 70 12.25 -0.28 -3.57
N VAL A 71 11.10 0.02 -2.95
CA VAL A 71 10.87 1.30 -2.24
C VAL A 71 11.98 1.63 -1.24
N ALA A 72 12.47 0.63 -0.49
CA ALA A 72 13.55 0.80 0.47
C ALA A 72 14.89 1.22 -0.16
N ARG A 73 15.04 1.10 -1.49
CA ARG A 73 16.26 1.45 -2.25
C ARG A 73 16.16 2.80 -2.95
N PHE A 74 15.10 3.55 -2.72
CA PHE A 74 14.90 4.85 -3.34
C PHE A 74 16.08 5.81 -3.14
N THR A 75 16.56 5.93 -1.89
CA THR A 75 17.73 6.76 -1.57
C THR A 75 18.99 6.27 -2.27
N ASP A 76 19.23 4.96 -2.28
CA ASP A 76 20.40 4.36 -2.95
C ASP A 76 20.35 4.61 -4.46
N MET A 77 19.20 4.47 -5.08
CA MET A 77 18.98 4.72 -6.50
C MET A 77 19.37 6.15 -6.88
N LEU A 78 18.94 7.15 -6.12
CA LEU A 78 19.26 8.54 -6.40
C LEU A 78 20.75 8.88 -6.19
N LEU A 79 21.41 8.20 -5.25
CA LEU A 79 22.82 8.46 -4.93
C LEU A 79 23.80 7.68 -5.83
N ASN A 80 23.36 6.59 -6.44
CA ASN A 80 24.26 5.69 -7.18
C ASN A 80 23.64 5.23 -8.52
N PRO A 81 23.36 6.14 -9.46
CA PRO A 81 22.90 5.76 -10.80
C PRO A 81 23.85 4.77 -11.46
N GLY A 82 23.31 3.73 -12.11
CA GLY A 82 24.07 2.64 -12.71
C GLY A 82 24.58 1.57 -11.73
N GLY A 83 24.43 1.79 -10.42
CA GLY A 83 24.73 0.77 -9.42
C GLY A 83 23.80 -0.42 -9.52
N LYS A 84 24.26 -1.59 -9.05
CA LYS A 84 23.47 -2.83 -9.06
C LYS A 84 23.12 -3.28 -7.67
N ILE A 85 21.96 -3.91 -7.53
CA ILE A 85 21.54 -4.59 -6.31
C ILE A 85 20.99 -5.99 -6.64
N PRO A 86 21.31 -7.00 -5.84
CA PRO A 86 20.65 -8.28 -5.93
C PRO A 86 19.21 -8.17 -5.37
N TYR A 87 18.25 -8.73 -6.10
CA TYR A 87 16.86 -8.74 -5.67
C TYR A 87 16.13 -9.96 -6.23
N ASN A 88 15.67 -10.85 -5.37
CA ASN A 88 14.94 -12.07 -5.74
C ASN A 88 15.63 -12.90 -6.84
N GLY A 89 16.95 -13.07 -6.73
CA GLY A 89 17.75 -13.87 -7.65
C GLY A 89 18.10 -13.17 -8.98
N GLN A 90 17.86 -11.87 -9.10
CA GLN A 90 18.25 -11.06 -10.27
C GLN A 90 19.01 -9.81 -9.82
N ASP A 91 19.82 -9.27 -10.71
CA ASP A 91 20.47 -7.97 -10.49
C ASP A 91 19.62 -6.87 -11.09
N LEU A 92 19.17 -5.94 -10.26
CA LEU A 92 18.53 -4.71 -10.70
C LEU A 92 19.58 -3.61 -10.83
N THR A 93 19.44 -2.76 -11.85
CA THR A 93 20.32 -1.61 -12.06
C THR A 93 19.57 -0.33 -11.77
N TYR A 94 20.17 0.56 -10.97
CA TYR A 94 19.57 1.85 -10.66
C TYR A 94 19.54 2.76 -11.89
N PRO A 95 18.37 3.27 -12.29
CA PRO A 95 18.28 4.28 -13.34
C PRO A 95 18.85 5.62 -12.89
N ASP A 96 19.24 6.46 -13.86
CA ASP A 96 19.55 7.87 -13.62
C ASP A 96 18.25 8.69 -13.61
N ILE A 97 17.77 9.02 -12.41
CA ILE A 97 16.51 9.74 -12.21
C ILE A 97 16.77 11.25 -12.20
N ARG A 98 16.26 11.93 -13.20
CA ARG A 98 16.37 13.38 -13.38
C ARG A 98 15.11 14.14 -12.95
N LEU A 99 13.94 13.50 -13.03
CA LEU A 99 12.66 14.05 -12.61
C LEU A 99 12.00 13.13 -11.57
N VAL A 100 11.62 13.69 -10.45
CA VAL A 100 10.73 13.05 -9.47
C VAL A 100 9.37 13.74 -9.51
N TYR A 101 8.34 12.97 -9.80
CA TYR A 101 6.95 13.45 -9.75
C TYR A 101 6.23 12.72 -8.62
N TRP A 102 5.87 13.44 -7.57
CA TRP A 102 5.31 12.84 -6.36
C TRP A 102 3.88 13.29 -6.12
N ALA A 103 2.94 12.37 -6.20
CA ALA A 103 1.53 12.58 -5.92
C ALA A 103 1.05 11.59 -4.87
N GLY A 104 0.78 12.09 -3.66
CA GLY A 104 0.36 11.29 -2.51
C GLY A 104 1.51 10.68 -1.70
N GLY A 105 1.32 10.61 -0.40
CA GLY A 105 2.33 10.13 0.56
C GLY A 105 3.42 11.17 0.88
N ASN A 106 4.25 10.85 1.88
CA ASN A 106 5.31 11.74 2.33
C ASN A 106 6.62 10.96 2.54
N PRO A 107 7.58 11.06 1.61
CA PRO A 107 8.83 10.31 1.67
C PRO A 107 9.64 10.59 2.94
N PHE A 108 9.57 11.82 3.46
CA PHE A 108 10.28 12.21 4.68
C PHE A 108 9.67 11.64 5.98
N HIS A 109 8.53 10.92 5.88
CA HIS A 109 7.95 10.17 6.99
C HIS A 109 8.00 8.65 6.79
N HIS A 110 8.22 8.19 5.54
CA HIS A 110 8.19 6.77 5.22
C HIS A 110 9.57 6.13 5.09
N HIS A 111 10.57 6.91 4.63
CA HIS A 111 11.90 6.35 4.39
C HIS A 111 12.76 6.41 5.64
N GLN A 112 13.68 5.45 5.70
CA GLN A 112 14.73 5.38 6.71
C GLN A 112 15.87 6.34 6.35
N ASP A 113 16.72 6.64 7.33
CA ASP A 113 17.90 7.49 7.15
C ASP A 113 17.61 8.81 6.43
N LEU A 114 16.81 9.64 7.09
CA LEU A 114 16.36 10.91 6.51
C LEU A 114 17.52 11.86 6.17
N ASN A 115 18.64 11.79 6.90
CA ASN A 115 19.81 12.61 6.59
C ASN A 115 20.41 12.23 5.23
N ARG A 116 20.50 10.94 4.96
CA ARG A 116 20.96 10.43 3.67
C ARG A 116 19.95 10.72 2.57
N LEU A 117 18.65 10.59 2.86
CA LEU A 117 17.58 10.95 1.93
C LEU A 117 17.64 12.44 1.55
N MET A 118 17.89 13.35 2.48
CA MET A 118 18.04 14.78 2.19
C MET A 118 19.17 15.08 1.20
N VAL A 119 20.26 14.31 1.26
CA VAL A 119 21.36 14.42 0.28
C VAL A 119 20.93 13.88 -1.08
N ALA A 120 20.28 12.72 -1.09
CA ALA A 120 19.77 12.06 -2.29
C ALA A 120 18.70 12.92 -3.00
N TRP A 121 17.85 13.57 -2.24
CA TRP A 121 16.75 14.41 -2.75
C TRP A 121 17.22 15.60 -3.59
N ARG A 122 18.46 16.02 -3.43
CA ARG A 122 19.09 17.11 -4.21
C ARG A 122 19.72 16.64 -5.53
N LYS A 123 19.62 15.35 -5.87
CA LYS A 123 20.22 14.81 -7.08
C LYS A 123 19.37 14.97 -8.33
N PRO A 124 18.03 14.74 -8.27
CA PRO A 124 17.17 15.01 -9.42
C PRO A 124 17.22 16.49 -9.83
N GLU A 125 17.11 16.75 -11.13
CA GLU A 125 17.09 18.12 -11.68
C GLU A 125 15.78 18.85 -11.35
N THR A 126 14.70 18.10 -11.20
CA THR A 126 13.37 18.66 -10.92
C THR A 126 12.56 17.72 -10.04
N ILE A 127 11.93 18.29 -9.03
CA ILE A 127 11.01 17.59 -8.14
C ILE A 127 9.67 18.31 -8.15
N VAL A 128 8.62 17.63 -8.61
CA VAL A 128 7.24 18.11 -8.60
C VAL A 128 6.47 17.37 -7.51
N PHE A 129 5.70 18.09 -6.75
CA PHE A 129 4.94 17.55 -5.62
C PHE A 129 3.49 17.99 -5.66
N HIS A 130 2.55 17.04 -5.52
CA HIS A 130 1.17 17.36 -5.19
C HIS A 130 1.02 17.35 -3.67
N GLU A 131 0.59 18.44 -3.08
CA GLU A 131 0.47 18.49 -1.63
C GLU A 131 -0.63 19.44 -1.18
N GLN A 132 -1.25 19.10 -0.08
CA GLN A 132 -2.32 19.88 0.56
C GLN A 132 -1.78 20.82 1.62
N PHE A 133 -0.59 20.55 2.15
CA PHE A 133 0.04 21.28 3.26
C PHE A 133 1.53 21.48 3.00
N TRP A 134 2.13 22.46 3.64
CA TRP A 134 3.56 22.70 3.58
C TRP A 134 4.33 21.69 4.45
N THR A 135 4.32 20.45 4.04
CA THR A 135 5.11 19.38 4.66
C THR A 135 6.61 19.57 4.41
N PRO A 136 7.49 18.88 5.16
CA PRO A 136 8.91 18.88 4.86
C PRO A 136 9.23 18.47 3.41
N ALA A 137 8.50 17.50 2.86
CA ALA A 137 8.68 17.05 1.47
C ALA A 137 8.29 18.15 0.47
N ALA A 138 7.14 18.80 0.65
CA ALA A 138 6.71 19.90 -0.20
C ALA A 138 7.69 21.08 -0.18
N ARG A 139 8.27 21.37 1.00
CA ARG A 139 9.29 22.45 1.14
C ARG A 139 10.61 22.15 0.46
N MET A 140 10.84 20.90 0.08
CA MET A 140 12.05 20.46 -0.63
C MET A 140 11.78 20.10 -2.10
N ALA A 141 10.60 20.44 -2.61
CA ALA A 141 10.27 20.33 -4.02
C ALA A 141 10.57 21.65 -4.77
N ASP A 142 10.84 21.55 -6.07
CA ASP A 142 11.03 22.70 -6.95
C ASP A 142 9.67 23.28 -7.39
N VAL A 143 8.67 22.42 -7.56
CA VAL A 143 7.31 22.80 -7.94
C VAL A 143 6.32 22.10 -7.02
N VAL A 144 5.46 22.88 -6.36
CA VAL A 144 4.35 22.36 -5.57
C VAL A 144 3.05 22.71 -6.25
N LEU A 145 2.27 21.70 -6.58
CA LEU A 145 0.93 21.83 -7.13
C LEU A 145 -0.07 21.62 -5.99
N PRO A 146 -0.82 22.68 -5.59
CA PRO A 146 -1.72 22.57 -4.47
C PRO A 146 -2.88 21.63 -4.80
N ALA A 147 -3.00 20.56 -4.02
CA ALA A 147 -4.02 19.53 -4.18
C ALA A 147 -5.18 19.74 -3.20
N THR A 148 -6.39 19.37 -3.62
CA THR A 148 -7.57 19.42 -2.75
C THR A 148 -7.56 18.33 -1.69
N THR A 149 -8.14 18.63 -0.55
CA THR A 149 -8.52 17.64 0.45
C THR A 149 -9.77 16.86 0.00
N THR A 150 -10.09 15.77 0.68
CA THR A 150 -11.30 14.98 0.42
C THR A 150 -12.60 15.75 0.66
N LEU A 151 -12.58 16.83 1.46
CA LEU A 151 -13.73 17.68 1.69
C LEU A 151 -14.00 18.66 0.55
N GLU A 152 -13.02 18.88 -0.32
CA GLU A 152 -13.04 19.90 -1.37
C GLU A 152 -13.35 19.31 -2.76
N ARG A 153 -13.56 18.01 -2.86
CA ARG A 153 -13.89 17.29 -4.11
C ARG A 153 -14.89 16.16 -3.85
N PRO A 154 -15.65 15.76 -4.87
CA PRO A 154 -16.46 14.55 -4.78
C PRO A 154 -15.57 13.31 -4.92
N ASP A 155 -15.97 12.21 -4.25
CA ASP A 155 -15.31 10.91 -4.34
C ASP A 155 -16.25 9.78 -3.91
N ILE A 156 -15.81 8.53 -4.00
CA ILE A 156 -16.48 7.36 -3.44
C ILE A 156 -15.55 6.70 -2.42
N GLY A 157 -16.03 6.63 -1.17
CA GLY A 157 -15.35 5.87 -0.13
C GLY A 157 -15.87 4.44 -0.06
N TYR A 158 -14.98 3.46 0.05
CA TYR A 158 -15.36 2.09 0.32
C TYR A 158 -14.20 1.33 0.98
N GLY A 159 -14.57 0.27 1.71
CA GLY A 159 -13.61 -0.66 2.30
C GLY A 159 -13.84 -2.08 1.83
N SER A 160 -12.78 -2.85 1.67
CA SER A 160 -12.88 -4.26 1.26
C SER A 160 -13.39 -5.20 2.36
N ARG A 161 -13.72 -4.67 3.55
CA ARG A 161 -14.06 -5.45 4.75
C ARG A 161 -15.41 -5.15 5.31
N GLU A 162 -16.08 -4.22 4.72
CA GLU A 162 -17.40 -3.77 5.10
C GLU A 162 -18.27 -3.70 3.85
N PRO A 163 -19.58 -3.87 3.95
CA PRO A 163 -20.47 -3.85 2.80
C PRO A 163 -20.81 -2.43 2.32
N PHE A 164 -20.23 -1.40 2.91
CA PHE A 164 -20.67 -0.03 2.70
C PHE A 164 -19.86 0.71 1.63
N LEU A 165 -20.60 1.49 0.81
CA LEU A 165 -20.06 2.52 -0.07
C LEU A 165 -20.58 3.87 0.40
N ILE A 166 -19.73 4.87 0.41
CA ILE A 166 -20.06 6.21 0.90
C ILE A 166 -19.89 7.21 -0.24
N ALA A 167 -20.94 7.98 -0.53
CA ALA A 167 -20.86 9.11 -1.44
C ALA A 167 -20.19 10.29 -0.73
N MET A 168 -18.93 10.48 -1.00
CA MET A 168 -18.13 11.58 -0.44
C MET A 168 -18.43 12.86 -1.22
N LYS A 169 -19.54 13.51 -0.89
CA LYS A 169 -19.96 14.76 -1.56
C LYS A 169 -19.00 15.89 -1.18
N LYS A 170 -18.70 16.76 -2.14
CA LYS A 170 -17.92 17.98 -1.87
C LYS A 170 -18.61 18.81 -0.78
N ALA A 171 -17.94 19.06 0.33
CA ALA A 171 -18.47 19.76 1.49
C ALA A 171 -18.11 21.27 1.48
N ARG A 172 -17.06 21.66 0.75
CA ARG A 172 -16.59 23.04 0.64
C ARG A 172 -15.88 23.29 -0.69
N GLU A 173 -15.76 24.55 -1.06
CA GLU A 173 -14.96 24.92 -2.22
C GLU A 173 -13.45 24.77 -1.93
N PRO A 174 -12.63 24.42 -2.95
CA PRO A 174 -11.19 24.39 -2.83
C PRO A 174 -10.62 25.73 -2.33
N ILE A 175 -9.60 25.64 -1.47
CA ILE A 175 -8.93 26.83 -0.95
C ILE A 175 -7.91 27.34 -1.99
N GLY A 176 -7.99 28.61 -2.31
CA GLY A 176 -7.03 29.26 -3.20
C GLY A 176 -6.95 28.62 -4.58
N GLU A 177 -5.76 28.22 -4.97
CA GLU A 177 -5.51 27.60 -6.28
C GLU A 177 -5.53 26.07 -6.25
N ALA A 178 -5.95 25.45 -5.14
CA ALA A 178 -6.01 24.00 -5.03
C ALA A 178 -6.94 23.37 -6.09
N ARG A 179 -6.49 22.30 -6.69
CA ARG A 179 -7.22 21.50 -7.67
C ARG A 179 -7.12 20.04 -7.31
N ASP A 180 -8.10 19.23 -7.69
CA ASP A 180 -7.99 17.79 -7.50
C ASP A 180 -6.95 17.16 -8.44
N ASP A 181 -6.40 16.04 -8.01
CA ASP A 181 -5.35 15.34 -8.76
C ASP A 181 -5.80 14.96 -10.18
N TYR A 182 -7.08 14.59 -10.35
CA TYR A 182 -7.62 14.26 -11.66
C TYR A 182 -7.56 15.49 -12.61
N TRP A 183 -7.93 16.66 -12.11
CA TRP A 183 -7.83 17.88 -12.90
C TRP A 183 -6.37 18.20 -13.25
N ILE A 184 -5.44 18.10 -12.27
CA ILE A 184 -4.02 18.39 -12.49
C ILE A 184 -3.45 17.46 -13.56
N PHE A 185 -3.65 16.14 -13.41
CA PHE A 185 -3.18 15.15 -14.38
C PHE A 185 -3.87 15.30 -15.75
N SER A 186 -5.16 15.67 -15.79
CA SER A 186 -5.86 15.96 -17.05
C SER A 186 -5.24 17.14 -17.81
N GLN A 187 -4.85 18.20 -17.08
CA GLN A 187 -4.17 19.33 -17.70
C GLN A 187 -2.77 18.97 -18.21
N LEU A 188 -2.06 18.14 -17.47
CA LEU A 188 -0.77 17.61 -17.90
C LEU A 188 -0.92 16.73 -19.14
N ALA A 189 -1.86 15.79 -19.13
CA ALA A 189 -2.13 14.90 -20.25
C ALA A 189 -2.50 15.69 -21.52
N ARG A 190 -3.32 16.72 -21.41
CA ARG A 190 -3.67 17.60 -22.55
C ARG A 190 -2.44 18.28 -23.16
N ARG A 191 -1.54 18.80 -22.33
CA ARG A 191 -0.29 19.43 -22.80
C ARG A 191 0.67 18.44 -23.46
N LEU A 192 0.58 17.17 -23.07
CA LEU A 192 1.34 16.07 -23.66
C LEU A 192 0.63 15.44 -24.88
N GLY A 193 -0.51 15.99 -25.32
CA GLY A 193 -1.27 15.46 -26.45
C GLY A 193 -2.03 14.15 -26.15
N GLN A 194 -2.23 13.82 -24.88
CA GLN A 194 -2.89 12.60 -24.41
C GLN A 194 -4.20 12.87 -23.66
N GLY A 195 -4.76 14.08 -23.78
CA GLY A 195 -5.92 14.50 -23.01
C GLY A 195 -7.13 13.59 -23.16
N ASP A 196 -7.50 13.28 -24.40
CA ASP A 196 -8.67 12.45 -24.69
C ASP A 196 -8.47 10.98 -24.25
N ALA A 197 -7.27 10.46 -24.43
CA ALA A 197 -6.92 9.11 -23.96
C ALA A 197 -6.95 9.00 -22.41
N TYR A 198 -6.58 10.06 -21.71
CA TYR A 198 -6.59 10.09 -20.26
C TYR A 198 -7.98 10.30 -19.69
N THR A 199 -8.76 11.22 -20.24
CA THR A 199 -10.07 11.60 -19.69
C THR A 199 -11.22 10.79 -20.25
N GLU A 200 -11.08 10.20 -21.44
CA GLU A 200 -12.15 9.56 -22.21
C GLU A 200 -13.39 10.49 -22.34
N GLY A 201 -13.17 11.82 -22.34
CA GLY A 201 -14.22 12.82 -22.38
C GLY A 201 -15.04 12.97 -21.10
N ARG A 202 -14.62 12.34 -19.99
CA ARG A 202 -15.33 12.38 -18.70
C ARG A 202 -14.74 13.45 -17.78
N ASP A 203 -15.60 14.12 -17.06
CA ASP A 203 -15.25 14.88 -15.87
C ASP A 203 -15.26 13.98 -14.61
N THR A 204 -14.99 14.55 -13.45
CA THR A 204 -14.92 13.81 -12.18
C THR A 204 -16.23 13.07 -11.89
N MET A 205 -17.39 13.72 -12.03
CA MET A 205 -18.68 13.09 -11.73
C MET A 205 -19.01 11.98 -12.72
N ALA A 206 -18.73 12.20 -13.99
CA ALA A 206 -18.93 11.18 -15.03
C ALA A 206 -18.02 9.96 -14.80
N TRP A 207 -16.79 10.16 -14.31
CA TRP A 207 -15.92 9.06 -13.88
C TRP A 207 -16.47 8.31 -12.68
N LEU A 208 -16.89 9.01 -11.63
CA LEU A 208 -17.46 8.37 -10.43
C LEU A 208 -18.67 7.52 -10.78
N SER A 209 -19.60 8.06 -11.57
CA SER A 209 -20.78 7.32 -12.03
C SER A 209 -20.39 6.10 -12.87
N HIS A 210 -19.50 6.26 -13.84
CA HIS A 210 -19.04 5.18 -14.70
C HIS A 210 -18.36 4.04 -13.91
N LEU A 211 -17.44 4.36 -13.02
CA LEU A 211 -16.71 3.38 -12.22
C LEU A 211 -17.63 2.66 -11.23
N TYR A 212 -18.57 3.39 -10.65
CA TYR A 212 -19.59 2.81 -9.78
C TYR A 212 -20.47 1.80 -10.53
N GLU A 213 -20.96 2.16 -11.72
CA GLU A 213 -21.81 1.26 -12.52
C GLU A 213 -21.06 0.03 -13.00
N LEU A 214 -19.77 0.16 -13.37
CA LEU A 214 -18.93 -1.00 -13.66
C LEU A 214 -18.77 -1.92 -12.43
N SER A 215 -18.56 -1.32 -11.26
CA SER A 215 -18.50 -2.03 -9.98
C SER A 215 -19.82 -2.75 -9.68
N ARG A 216 -20.95 -2.08 -9.88
CA ARG A 216 -22.29 -2.62 -9.68
C ARG A 216 -22.56 -3.83 -10.59
N GLN A 217 -22.26 -3.72 -11.87
CA GLN A 217 -22.42 -4.81 -12.84
C GLN A 217 -21.55 -6.03 -12.48
N LYS A 218 -20.28 -5.77 -12.12
CA LYS A 218 -19.35 -6.82 -11.73
C LYS A 218 -19.76 -7.50 -10.41
N SER A 219 -20.29 -6.74 -9.46
CA SER A 219 -20.83 -7.27 -8.20
C SER A 219 -22.08 -8.12 -8.43
N ALA A 220 -22.99 -7.67 -9.31
CA ALA A 220 -24.19 -8.43 -9.68
C ALA A 220 -23.84 -9.79 -10.30
N SER A 221 -22.79 -9.87 -11.11
CA SER A 221 -22.30 -11.13 -11.67
C SER A 221 -21.77 -12.10 -10.59
N ALA A 222 -21.43 -11.60 -9.41
CA ALA A 222 -21.01 -12.38 -8.25
C ALA A 222 -22.16 -12.62 -7.23
N GLY A 223 -23.41 -12.25 -7.58
CA GLY A 223 -24.57 -12.41 -6.71
C GLY A 223 -24.69 -11.33 -5.62
N VAL A 224 -24.03 -10.19 -5.82
CA VAL A 224 -24.08 -9.07 -4.86
C VAL A 224 -24.83 -7.90 -5.49
N THR A 225 -25.82 -7.38 -4.80
CA THR A 225 -26.64 -6.26 -5.24
C THR A 225 -26.16 -4.95 -4.59
N ILE A 226 -25.99 -3.95 -5.42
CA ILE A 226 -25.68 -2.56 -5.04
C ILE A 226 -26.69 -1.67 -5.80
N PRO A 227 -27.28 -0.62 -5.18
CA PRO A 227 -28.26 0.23 -5.85
C PRO A 227 -27.65 0.98 -7.06
N PRO A 228 -28.47 1.54 -7.95
CA PRO A 228 -28.00 2.41 -9.02
C PRO A 228 -27.24 3.65 -8.49
N PHE A 229 -26.34 4.23 -9.30
CA PHE A 229 -25.51 5.35 -8.89
C PHE A 229 -26.30 6.55 -8.35
N ASP A 230 -27.39 6.93 -9.03
CA ASP A 230 -28.16 8.12 -8.63
C ASP A 230 -28.82 7.93 -7.27
N GLU A 231 -29.39 6.74 -6.99
CA GLU A 231 -29.95 6.41 -5.68
C GLU A 231 -28.87 6.42 -4.58
N PHE A 232 -27.72 5.79 -4.85
CA PHE A 232 -26.58 5.80 -3.94
C PHE A 232 -26.09 7.22 -3.65
N TRP A 233 -25.93 8.01 -4.72
CA TRP A 233 -25.37 9.36 -4.58
C TRP A 233 -26.32 10.29 -3.82
N GLU A 234 -27.63 10.15 -4.04
CA GLU A 234 -28.66 10.90 -3.29
C GLU A 234 -28.69 10.48 -1.82
N ALA A 235 -28.76 9.19 -1.54
CA ALA A 235 -28.81 8.64 -0.19
C ALA A 235 -27.53 8.91 0.62
N GLY A 236 -26.37 9.07 -0.04
CA GLY A 236 -25.09 9.32 0.62
C GLY A 236 -24.37 8.05 1.07
N ILE A 237 -25.08 6.93 1.20
CA ILE A 237 -24.54 5.63 1.58
C ILE A 237 -25.31 4.52 0.87
N ALA A 238 -24.60 3.45 0.50
CA ALA A 238 -25.21 2.21 0.06
C ALA A 238 -24.61 1.02 0.81
N GLU A 239 -25.42 -0.01 1.02
CA GLU A 239 -24.96 -1.28 1.55
C GLU A 239 -25.04 -2.34 0.44
N ALA A 240 -23.94 -3.03 0.21
CA ALA A 240 -23.90 -4.19 -0.68
C ALA A 240 -24.62 -5.38 -0.01
N THR A 241 -25.61 -5.93 -0.66
CA THR A 241 -26.42 -7.04 -0.16
C THR A 241 -26.19 -8.32 -0.97
N GLY A 242 -26.23 -9.47 -0.32
CA GLY A 242 -25.98 -10.76 -0.94
C GLY A 242 -25.67 -11.84 0.09
N GLU A 243 -25.15 -12.95 -0.37
CA GLU A 243 -24.75 -14.02 0.52
C GLU A 243 -23.53 -13.63 1.36
N ASN A 244 -23.67 -13.71 2.68
CA ASN A 244 -22.55 -13.55 3.59
C ASN A 244 -21.68 -14.80 3.56
N ARG A 245 -20.41 -14.64 3.21
CA ARG A 245 -19.44 -15.73 3.20
C ARG A 245 -18.39 -15.49 4.28
N GLU A 246 -18.18 -16.49 5.11
CA GLU A 246 -17.08 -16.55 6.05
C GLU A 246 -15.95 -17.39 5.44
N PRO A 247 -15.04 -16.79 4.68
CA PRO A 247 -13.99 -17.55 4.05
C PRO A 247 -12.98 -18.03 5.10
N VAL A 248 -12.67 -19.30 5.08
CA VAL A 248 -11.56 -19.87 5.82
C VAL A 248 -10.38 -19.99 4.86
N MET A 249 -9.30 -19.27 5.14
CA MET A 249 -8.12 -19.26 4.29
C MET A 249 -7.53 -20.68 4.18
N LEU A 250 -7.28 -21.12 2.93
CA LEU A 250 -6.72 -22.43 2.60
C LEU A 250 -7.59 -23.65 3.00
N ALA A 251 -8.88 -23.45 3.30
CA ALA A 251 -9.78 -24.59 3.61
C ALA A 251 -9.91 -25.58 2.45
N SER A 252 -10.05 -25.10 1.22
CA SER A 252 -10.11 -25.95 0.02
C SER A 252 -8.81 -26.73 -0.20
N PHE A 253 -7.65 -26.07 -0.04
CA PHE A 253 -6.36 -26.75 -0.08
C PHE A 253 -6.24 -27.85 0.99
N ARG A 254 -6.70 -27.58 2.21
CA ARG A 254 -6.71 -28.55 3.28
C ARG A 254 -7.61 -29.76 2.97
N ALA A 255 -8.78 -29.50 2.42
CA ALA A 255 -9.75 -30.54 2.08
C ALA A 255 -9.24 -31.47 0.95
N ASP A 256 -8.70 -30.88 -0.11
CA ASP A 256 -8.12 -31.61 -1.24
C ASP A 256 -6.95 -30.81 -1.86
N PRO A 257 -5.71 -31.07 -1.42
CA PRO A 257 -4.54 -30.38 -1.95
C PRO A 257 -4.26 -30.65 -3.44
N ALA A 258 -4.75 -31.74 -3.99
CA ALA A 258 -4.55 -32.09 -5.39
C ALA A 258 -5.51 -31.29 -6.29
N ALA A 259 -6.76 -31.18 -5.89
CA ALA A 259 -7.75 -30.38 -6.61
C ALA A 259 -7.56 -28.87 -6.43
N HIS A 260 -6.99 -28.44 -5.32
CA HIS A 260 -6.79 -27.03 -4.96
C HIS A 260 -5.33 -26.72 -4.59
N PRO A 261 -4.36 -26.95 -5.50
CA PRO A 261 -2.95 -26.72 -5.21
C PRO A 261 -2.68 -25.26 -4.93
N LEU A 262 -1.65 -24.98 -4.14
CA LEU A 262 -1.15 -23.63 -3.90
C LEU A 262 -0.41 -23.11 -5.14
N LYS A 263 -0.28 -21.79 -5.25
CA LYS A 263 0.50 -21.15 -6.31
C LYS A 263 2.01 -21.14 -6.01
N THR A 264 2.49 -22.16 -5.34
CA THR A 264 3.91 -22.41 -5.11
C THR A 264 4.45 -23.38 -6.17
N PRO A 265 5.77 -23.42 -6.43
CA PRO A 265 6.34 -24.40 -7.37
C PRO A 265 5.94 -25.85 -7.12
N SER A 266 5.83 -26.25 -5.85
CA SER A 266 5.40 -27.60 -5.45
C SER A 266 3.90 -27.82 -5.43
N GLY A 267 3.09 -26.75 -5.56
CA GLY A 267 1.64 -26.79 -5.30
C GLY A 267 1.28 -26.99 -3.82
N ARG A 268 2.25 -26.98 -2.91
CA ARG A 268 2.12 -27.23 -1.49
C ARG A 268 2.70 -26.10 -0.66
N ILE A 269 2.56 -26.16 0.66
CA ILE A 269 3.25 -25.24 1.57
C ILE A 269 4.73 -25.62 1.57
N GLU A 270 5.59 -24.64 1.25
CA GLU A 270 7.04 -24.83 1.19
C GLU A 270 7.68 -24.31 2.48
N ILE A 271 8.10 -25.22 3.36
CA ILE A 271 8.90 -24.88 4.53
C ILE A 271 10.35 -24.63 4.12
N TYR A 272 10.83 -25.36 3.13
CA TYR A 272 12.08 -25.11 2.43
C TYR A 272 11.76 -24.64 1.00
N SER A 273 12.37 -23.55 0.56
CA SER A 273 12.15 -22.97 -0.77
C SER A 273 13.37 -23.17 -1.65
N GLU A 274 13.28 -24.09 -2.60
CA GLU A 274 14.30 -24.31 -3.63
C GLU A 274 14.58 -23.05 -4.44
N LYS A 275 13.54 -22.22 -4.66
CA LYS A 275 13.69 -20.95 -5.35
C LYS A 275 14.58 -19.98 -4.57
N ILE A 276 14.37 -19.84 -3.27
CA ILE A 276 15.20 -18.96 -2.43
C ILE A 276 16.61 -19.54 -2.32
N ALA A 277 16.74 -20.86 -2.17
CA ALA A 277 18.05 -21.55 -2.18
C ALA A 277 18.86 -21.21 -3.44
N SER A 278 18.21 -21.15 -4.59
CA SER A 278 18.87 -20.85 -5.86
C SER A 278 19.42 -19.42 -5.96
N PHE A 279 19.03 -18.50 -5.08
CA PHE A 279 19.55 -17.14 -5.06
C PHE A 279 20.94 -17.06 -4.45
N GLY A 280 21.31 -17.99 -3.58
CA GLY A 280 22.62 -18.04 -2.94
C GLY A 280 22.88 -16.89 -1.98
N TYR A 281 21.84 -16.36 -1.31
CA TYR A 281 21.97 -15.25 -0.37
C TYR A 281 22.34 -15.76 1.04
N ASP A 282 23.39 -15.18 1.62
CA ASP A 282 23.82 -15.52 2.98
C ASP A 282 22.86 -14.99 4.05
N ASP A 283 22.17 -13.89 3.77
CA ASP A 283 21.24 -13.22 4.67
C ASP A 283 19.76 -13.64 4.48
N CYS A 284 19.49 -14.53 3.52
CA CYS A 284 18.17 -15.09 3.29
C CYS A 284 18.26 -16.57 2.94
N PRO A 285 18.48 -17.45 3.93
CA PRO A 285 18.52 -18.90 3.71
C PRO A 285 17.14 -19.45 3.32
N PRO A 286 17.09 -20.64 2.71
CA PRO A 286 15.88 -21.19 2.08
C PRO A 286 14.79 -21.71 3.04
N HIS A 287 14.95 -21.51 4.30
CA HIS A 287 13.98 -21.85 5.35
C HIS A 287 14.05 -20.86 6.51
N ALA A 288 13.04 -20.84 7.36
CA ALA A 288 13.03 -19.95 8.52
C ALA A 288 14.16 -20.31 9.49
N VAL A 289 14.96 -19.31 9.85
CA VAL A 289 16.07 -19.44 10.80
C VAL A 289 16.10 -18.22 11.72
N TRP A 290 16.81 -18.32 12.83
CA TRP A 290 17.20 -17.17 13.60
C TRP A 290 18.42 -16.52 12.96
N LEU A 291 18.28 -15.25 12.57
CA LEU A 291 19.37 -14.37 12.18
C LEU A 291 19.45 -13.25 13.20
N GLU A 292 20.63 -13.05 13.74
CA GLU A 292 20.83 -12.05 14.80
C GLU A 292 20.69 -10.63 14.22
N PRO A 293 19.76 -9.81 14.73
CA PRO A 293 19.63 -8.43 14.29
C PRO A 293 20.86 -7.61 14.67
N ILE A 294 21.19 -6.60 13.86
CA ILE A 294 22.28 -5.66 14.16
C ILE A 294 21.98 -4.88 15.44
N GLU A 295 20.73 -4.49 15.63
CA GLU A 295 20.28 -3.68 16.77
C GLU A 295 19.29 -4.47 17.65
N TRP A 296 19.75 -4.88 18.80
CA TRP A 296 18.97 -5.50 19.85
C TRP A 296 19.70 -5.44 21.19
N LEU A 297 19.04 -5.75 22.30
CA LEU A 297 19.64 -5.61 23.65
C LEU A 297 20.87 -6.48 23.90
N GLY A 298 21.03 -7.60 23.17
CA GLY A 298 22.20 -8.46 23.23
C GLY A 298 23.33 -8.06 22.28
N ALA A 299 23.11 -7.10 21.39
CA ALA A 299 24.12 -6.68 20.43
C ALA A 299 25.32 -5.98 21.09
N ALA A 300 26.49 -6.00 20.44
CA ALA A 300 27.69 -5.36 20.94
C ALA A 300 27.49 -3.82 21.14
N ALA A 301 26.65 -3.20 20.31
CA ALA A 301 26.30 -1.80 20.43
C ALA A 301 25.54 -1.47 21.75
N ALA A 302 24.76 -2.41 22.28
CA ALA A 302 24.03 -2.23 23.53
C ALA A 302 24.95 -2.05 24.76
N LYS A 303 26.19 -2.50 24.69
CA LYS A 303 27.18 -2.21 25.75
C LYS A 303 27.51 -0.72 25.87
N ARG A 304 27.45 0.01 24.76
CA ARG A 304 27.68 1.47 24.71
C ARG A 304 26.39 2.27 24.76
N HIS A 305 25.30 1.71 24.26
CA HIS A 305 23.99 2.32 24.17
C HIS A 305 22.95 1.39 24.79
N PRO A 306 22.84 1.33 26.13
CA PRO A 306 22.04 0.32 26.83
C PRO A 306 20.53 0.55 26.80
N LEU A 307 20.09 1.71 26.29
CA LEU A 307 18.66 2.02 26.18
C LEU A 307 18.16 1.61 24.80
N HIS A 308 17.12 0.81 24.79
CA HIS A 308 16.41 0.43 23.57
C HIS A 308 15.23 1.39 23.33
N MET A 309 15.26 2.09 22.23
CA MET A 309 14.18 2.98 21.84
C MET A 309 12.99 2.15 21.30
N LEU A 310 11.85 2.27 21.93
CA LEU A 310 10.59 1.76 21.41
C LEU A 310 9.81 2.91 20.77
N SER A 311 9.23 2.66 19.63
CA SER A 311 8.39 3.62 18.91
C SER A 311 7.04 2.99 18.66
N ASP A 312 6.05 3.40 19.44
CA ASP A 312 4.66 2.99 19.23
C ASP A 312 3.98 3.83 18.17
N GLN A 313 2.97 3.26 17.54
CA GLN A 313 2.06 4.02 16.70
C GLN A 313 1.14 4.86 17.61
N PRO A 314 1.23 6.19 17.59
CA PRO A 314 0.30 7.03 18.35
C PRO A 314 -1.13 6.80 17.89
N THR A 315 -2.08 6.83 18.82
CA THR A 315 -3.50 6.60 18.55
C THR A 315 -4.12 7.67 17.64
N ASP A 316 -3.51 8.85 17.62
CA ASP A 316 -3.95 10.03 16.88
C ASP A 316 -3.13 10.30 15.59
N LYS A 317 -2.23 9.39 15.19
CA LYS A 317 -1.37 9.57 14.03
C LYS A 317 -1.36 8.35 13.13
N LEU A 318 -1.28 8.62 11.83
CA LEU A 318 -1.05 7.61 10.79
C LEU A 318 0.42 7.58 10.37
N HIS A 319 0.82 6.60 9.57
CA HIS A 319 2.20 6.49 9.07
C HIS A 319 2.65 7.67 8.19
N SER A 320 1.70 8.38 7.57
CA SER A 320 1.95 9.60 6.78
C SER A 320 1.08 10.76 7.27
N PRO A 321 1.11 11.14 8.54
CA PRO A 321 0.19 12.15 9.02
C PRO A 321 0.61 13.53 8.53
N VAL A 322 -0.01 13.98 7.48
CA VAL A 322 0.07 15.37 7.07
C VAL A 322 -0.81 16.24 7.95
N SER A 323 -1.95 15.72 8.40
CA SER A 323 -3.01 16.49 9.04
C SER A 323 -2.75 16.85 10.50
N TYR A 324 -1.91 16.11 11.22
CA TYR A 324 -1.77 16.31 12.68
C TYR A 324 -0.62 17.20 13.09
N THR A 325 0.33 17.46 12.22
CA THR A 325 1.42 18.41 12.51
C THR A 325 0.93 19.84 12.73
N HIS A 326 -0.25 20.17 12.26
CA HIS A 326 -0.88 21.48 12.47
C HIS A 326 -1.85 21.51 13.63
N LEU A 327 -2.40 20.36 14.05
CA LEU A 327 -3.28 20.24 15.19
C LEU A 327 -2.54 20.12 16.52
N THR A 328 -1.26 19.83 16.50
CA THR A 328 -0.37 19.85 17.66
C THR A 328 0.25 21.22 17.90
N LEU A 329 -0.34 22.28 17.39
CA LEU A 329 -0.03 23.61 17.89
C LEU A 329 -0.39 23.68 19.38
N PRO A 330 0.41 24.35 20.16
CA PRO A 330 0.68 24.07 21.55
C PRO A 330 -0.49 24.43 22.43
N THR A 331 -1.36 23.48 22.62
CA THR A 331 -2.24 23.43 23.77
C THR A 331 -1.64 22.63 24.93
N ASN A 332 -0.37 22.26 24.80
CA ASN A 332 0.40 21.74 25.91
C ASN A 332 0.77 22.87 26.85
N ARG A 333 -0.14 23.13 27.71
CA ARG A 333 0.13 23.72 29.01
C ARG A 333 0.09 22.64 30.08
#